data_56874f9194e3539ea54c6a6580048e87
#
_entry.id   56874f9194e3539ea54c6a6580048e87
#
_cell.length_a   1.000
_cell.length_b   1.000
_cell.length_c   1.000
_cell.angle_alpha   90.00
_cell.angle_beta   90.00
_cell.angle_gamma   90.00
#
_symmetry.space_group_name_H-M   'P 1'
#
loop_
_entity.id
_entity.type
_entity.pdbx_description
1 polymer ?
#
loop_
_entity_poly.entity_id
_entity_poly.type
_entity_poly.pdbx_seq_one_letter_code
_entity_poly.pdbx_strand_id
1 'polypeptide(L)'
;NTFVASFIGSPAMNLLEGTIEGGTFTGKDVKITGLHSTLSGPVTLGYRAEDASIGGDAPSVNAPVYSMELLGDATMVTFRIAGAIATVKADKDFRAKIGETVAATIPAATCHLFDATSGERL
;
A
#
# COMPACT_ATOMS: atom_id res chain seq x y z
N ASN A 1 12.82 -12.52 -5.35
CA ASN A 1 12.59 -11.12 -5.68
C ASN A 1 11.13 -10.77 -5.45
N THR A 2 10.80 -9.48 -5.54
CA THR A 2 9.45 -9.02 -5.25
C THR A 2 8.41 -9.60 -6.20
N PHE A 3 8.80 -9.87 -7.43
CA PHE A 3 7.91 -10.49 -8.38
C PHE A 3 7.47 -11.88 -7.90
N VAL A 4 8.42 -12.66 -7.39
CA VAL A 4 8.12 -14.00 -6.88
C VAL A 4 7.21 -13.90 -5.67
N ALA A 5 7.49 -12.98 -4.74
CA ALA A 5 6.67 -12.79 -3.55
C ALA A 5 5.24 -12.39 -3.93
N SER A 6 5.10 -11.47 -4.87
CA SER A 6 3.81 -11.01 -5.33
C SER A 6 3.02 -12.14 -6.00
N PHE A 7 3.70 -12.94 -6.78
CA PHE A 7 3.09 -14.03 -7.53
C PHE A 7 2.65 -15.16 -6.62
N ILE A 8 3.54 -15.57 -5.71
CA ILE A 8 3.26 -16.69 -4.80
C ILE A 8 2.25 -16.29 -3.72
N GLY A 9 2.29 -15.04 -3.32
CA GLY A 9 1.43 -14.54 -2.27
C GLY A 9 -0.03 -14.47 -2.66
N SER A 10 -0.33 -14.78 -3.90
CA SER A 10 -1.66 -14.75 -4.45
C SER A 10 -2.68 -14.12 -3.59
N PRO A 11 -3.69 -13.70 -4.08
CA PRO A 11 -3.98 -12.90 -5.19
C PRO A 11 -3.29 -11.56 -5.01
N ALA A 12 -3.24 -10.80 -6.01
CA ALA A 12 -2.44 -9.60 -6.15
C ALA A 12 -2.25 -8.80 -4.88
N MET A 13 -1.02 -8.74 -4.43
CA MET A 13 -0.63 -7.89 -3.32
C MET A 13 0.03 -6.65 -3.90
N ASN A 14 -0.30 -5.49 -3.36
CA ASN A 14 0.37 -4.25 -3.74
C ASN A 14 1.73 -4.20 -3.06
N LEU A 15 2.77 -3.85 -3.80
CA LEU A 15 4.13 -3.82 -3.27
C LEU A 15 4.67 -2.40 -3.33
N LEU A 16 5.14 -1.90 -2.20
CA LEU A 16 5.69 -0.56 -2.06
C LEU A 16 7.13 -0.67 -1.62
N GLU A 17 8.02 0.07 -2.29
CA GLU A 17 9.42 0.11 -1.91
C GLU A 17 9.68 1.28 -0.98
N GLY A 18 10.48 1.07 0.04
CA GLY A 18 10.81 2.11 0.99
C GLY A 18 11.84 1.63 1.99
N THR A 19 11.87 2.29 3.14
CA THR A 19 12.80 1.93 4.21
C THR A 19 12.01 1.74 5.50
N ILE A 20 12.52 0.87 6.37
CA ILE A 20 11.94 0.66 7.68
C ILE A 20 12.96 1.00 8.75
N GLU A 21 12.48 1.60 9.84
CA GLU A 21 13.29 1.87 11.01
C GLU A 21 12.37 2.11 12.20
N GLY A 22 12.67 1.45 13.33
CA GLY A 22 11.87 1.62 14.54
C GLY A 22 10.40 1.27 14.36
N GLY A 23 10.11 0.30 13.52
CA GLY A 23 8.73 -0.10 13.25
C GLY A 23 7.95 0.85 12.36
N THR A 24 8.63 1.78 11.70
CA THR A 24 8.00 2.72 10.78
C THR A 24 8.53 2.51 9.37
N PHE A 25 7.62 2.27 8.43
CA PHE A 25 7.94 2.18 7.02
C PHE A 25 7.71 3.55 6.37
N THR A 26 8.66 4.03 5.61
CA THR A 26 8.57 5.32 4.92
C THR A 26 8.91 5.15 3.45
N GLY A 27 8.05 5.64 2.60
CA GLY A 27 8.27 5.74 1.16
C GLY A 27 7.71 7.06 0.67
N LYS A 28 7.79 7.32 -0.63
CA LYS A 28 7.21 8.53 -1.18
C LYS A 28 5.69 8.46 -1.04
N ASP A 29 5.10 9.48 -0.42
CA ASP A 29 3.66 9.62 -0.20
C ASP A 29 3.06 8.59 0.75
N VAL A 30 3.91 7.81 1.46
CA VAL A 30 3.43 6.79 2.38
C VAL A 30 4.29 6.72 3.64
N LYS A 31 3.63 6.55 4.78
CA LYS A 31 4.29 6.34 6.07
C LYS A 31 3.39 5.47 6.93
N ILE A 32 3.89 4.30 7.32
CA ILE A 32 3.12 3.35 8.12
C ILE A 32 3.88 3.08 9.42
N THR A 33 3.25 3.42 10.54
CA THR A 33 3.82 3.21 11.87
C THR A 33 3.22 1.98 12.52
N GLY A 34 3.82 1.52 13.61
CA GLY A 34 3.26 0.41 14.39
C GLY A 34 3.56 -0.96 13.83
N LEU A 35 4.56 -1.06 12.97
CA LEU A 35 4.99 -2.37 12.47
C LEU A 35 5.82 -3.08 13.55
N HIS A 36 5.52 -4.34 13.81
CA HIS A 36 6.26 -5.15 14.79
C HIS A 36 7.48 -5.73 14.11
N SER A 37 8.53 -4.91 13.98
CA SER A 37 9.75 -5.32 13.31
C SER A 37 10.95 -4.60 13.92
N THR A 38 12.05 -5.32 14.03
CA THR A 38 13.33 -4.76 14.46
C THR A 38 14.24 -4.48 13.26
N LEU A 39 13.73 -4.70 12.05
CA LEU A 39 14.50 -4.50 10.83
C LEU A 39 14.80 -3.03 10.61
N SER A 40 15.86 -2.77 9.87
CA SER A 40 16.30 -1.42 9.53
C SER A 40 16.87 -1.44 8.12
N GLY A 41 16.48 -0.46 7.31
CA GLY A 41 16.99 -0.33 5.96
C GLY A 41 15.92 -0.57 4.89
N PRO A 42 16.36 -0.77 3.63
CA PRO A 42 15.43 -0.93 2.52
C PRO A 42 14.61 -2.20 2.63
N VAL A 43 13.30 -2.08 2.41
CA VAL A 43 12.39 -3.22 2.41
C VAL A 43 11.31 -2.98 1.36
N THR A 44 10.61 -4.06 1.00
CA THR A 44 9.38 -3.97 0.21
C THR A 44 8.23 -4.29 1.14
N LEU A 45 7.22 -3.44 1.16
CA LEU A 45 6.04 -3.66 1.98
C LEU A 45 4.88 -4.07 1.09
N GLY A 46 4.21 -5.16 1.47
CA GLY A 46 3.04 -5.65 0.73
C GLY A 46 1.77 -5.49 1.54
N TYR A 47 0.68 -5.15 0.84
CA TYR A 47 -0.64 -5.10 1.45
C TYR A 47 -1.69 -5.42 0.38
N ARG A 48 -2.86 -5.87 0.80
CA ARG A 48 -3.95 -6.14 -0.12
C ARG A 48 -4.90 -4.96 -0.18
N ALA A 49 -5.47 -4.72 -1.37
CA ALA A 49 -6.35 -3.57 -1.59
C ALA A 49 -7.54 -3.55 -0.62
N GLU A 50 -8.09 -4.72 -0.31
CA GLU A 50 -9.26 -4.82 0.58
C GLU A 50 -8.93 -4.54 2.04
N ASP A 51 -7.64 -4.57 2.40
CA ASP A 51 -7.21 -4.29 3.77
C ASP A 51 -6.94 -2.82 4.01
N ALA A 52 -6.93 -2.02 2.94
CA ALA A 52 -6.75 -0.58 3.03
C ALA A 52 -8.10 0.12 2.91
N SER A 53 -8.16 1.38 3.35
CA SER A 53 -9.40 2.15 3.26
C SER A 53 -9.10 3.59 2.91
N ILE A 54 -10.09 4.29 2.37
CA ILE A 54 -9.97 5.70 2.04
C ILE A 54 -10.15 6.52 3.33
N GLY A 55 -9.32 7.56 3.48
CA GLY A 55 -9.42 8.45 4.63
C GLY A 55 -8.77 7.88 5.88
N GLY A 56 -9.39 8.15 7.03
CA GLY A 56 -8.90 7.71 8.33
C GLY A 56 -8.35 8.88 9.13
N ASP A 57 -8.30 8.72 10.47
CA ASP A 57 -7.84 9.79 11.36
C ASP A 57 -6.34 10.01 11.29
N ALA A 58 -5.59 8.96 11.00
CA ALA A 58 -4.14 9.02 10.87
C ALA A 58 -3.75 8.29 9.58
N PRO A 59 -3.98 8.91 8.42
CA PRO A 59 -3.77 8.23 7.15
C PRO A 59 -2.30 7.90 6.91
N SER A 60 -2.08 6.74 6.30
CA SER A 60 -0.74 6.29 5.93
C SER A 60 -0.28 6.89 4.61
N VAL A 61 -1.24 7.26 3.76
CA VAL A 61 -0.98 7.65 2.38
C VAL A 61 -1.67 8.97 2.08
N ASN A 62 -0.98 9.84 1.34
CA ASN A 62 -1.57 11.04 0.75
C ASN A 62 -1.00 11.13 -0.65
N ALA A 63 -1.76 10.68 -1.64
CA ALA A 63 -1.23 10.51 -2.98
C ALA A 63 -2.26 10.86 -4.04
N PRO A 64 -1.80 11.20 -5.26
CA PRO A 64 -2.73 11.50 -6.34
C PRO A 64 -3.39 10.22 -6.87
N VAL A 65 -4.67 10.34 -7.19
CA VAL A 65 -5.42 9.27 -7.83
C VAL A 65 -4.94 9.11 -9.27
N TYR A 66 -4.58 7.89 -9.63
CA TYR A 66 -4.13 7.56 -10.98
C TYR A 66 -5.33 7.11 -11.84
N SER A 67 -6.19 6.27 -11.29
CA SER A 67 -7.39 5.80 -11.98
C SER A 67 -8.39 5.23 -10.99
N MET A 68 -9.61 5.01 -11.46
CA MET A 68 -10.65 4.36 -10.66
C MET A 68 -11.40 3.37 -11.53
N GLU A 69 -11.83 2.27 -10.91
CA GLU A 69 -12.61 1.26 -11.60
C GLU A 69 -13.84 0.94 -10.77
N LEU A 70 -15.02 1.03 -11.39
CA LEU A 70 -16.27 0.74 -10.72
C LEU A 70 -16.60 -0.73 -10.90
N LEU A 71 -16.65 -1.47 -9.78
CA LEU A 71 -16.85 -2.92 -9.82
C LEU A 71 -18.28 -3.35 -9.47
N GLY A 72 -19.19 -2.39 -9.32
CA GLY A 72 -20.57 -2.71 -8.94
C GLY A 72 -20.74 -2.72 -7.43
N ASP A 73 -19.99 -3.56 -6.73
CA ASP A 73 -20.07 -3.66 -5.26
C ASP A 73 -18.97 -2.85 -4.56
N ALA A 74 -18.04 -2.29 -5.32
CA ALA A 74 -16.94 -1.52 -4.78
C ALA A 74 -16.36 -0.60 -5.84
N THR A 75 -15.54 0.36 -5.41
CA THR A 75 -14.72 1.17 -6.31
C THR A 75 -13.27 0.86 -6.02
N MET A 76 -12.53 0.46 -7.04
CA MET A 76 -11.09 0.22 -6.90
C MET A 76 -10.36 1.50 -7.26
N VAL A 77 -9.67 2.09 -6.29
CA VAL A 77 -8.94 3.34 -6.49
C VAL A 77 -7.47 3.01 -6.65
N THR A 78 -6.88 3.49 -7.73
CA THR A 78 -5.46 3.28 -8.00
C THR A 78 -4.70 4.57 -7.75
N PHE A 79 -3.62 4.49 -6.99
CA PHE A 79 -2.75 5.62 -6.64
C PHE A 79 -1.36 5.40 -7.20
N ARG A 80 -0.61 6.50 -7.31
CA ARG A 80 0.84 6.41 -7.48
C ARG A 80 1.48 6.64 -6.13
N ILE A 81 2.04 5.58 -5.56
CA ILE A 81 2.64 5.60 -4.22
C ILE A 81 4.03 4.99 -4.31
N ALA A 82 5.04 5.68 -3.76
CA ALA A 82 6.41 5.16 -3.68
C ALA A 82 6.93 4.69 -5.04
N GLY A 83 6.56 5.39 -6.10
CA GLY A 83 7.00 5.04 -7.45
C GLY A 83 6.25 3.87 -8.07
N ALA A 84 5.24 3.34 -7.40
CA ALA A 84 4.47 2.19 -7.87
C ALA A 84 3.00 2.58 -8.06
N ILE A 85 2.28 1.73 -8.76
CA ILE A 85 0.84 1.84 -8.87
C ILE A 85 0.26 0.90 -7.83
N ALA A 86 -0.56 1.43 -6.93
CA ALA A 86 -1.10 0.68 -5.79
C ALA A 86 -2.58 0.96 -5.65
N THR A 87 -3.35 -0.05 -5.24
CA THR A 87 -4.81 0.04 -5.21
C THR A 87 -5.36 -0.01 -3.79
N VAL A 88 -6.51 0.65 -3.63
CA VAL A 88 -7.30 0.60 -2.39
C VAL A 88 -8.73 0.30 -2.79
N LYS A 89 -9.35 -0.65 -2.09
CA LYS A 89 -10.75 -0.98 -2.33
C LYS A 89 -11.62 -0.04 -1.50
N ALA A 90 -12.40 0.77 -2.18
CA ALA A 90 -13.24 1.78 -1.54
C ALA A 90 -14.72 1.42 -1.67
N ASP A 91 -15.57 2.17 -0.95
CA ASP A 91 -17.01 2.03 -1.06
C ASP A 91 -17.45 2.22 -2.51
N LYS A 92 -18.51 1.52 -2.89
CA LYS A 92 -19.00 1.55 -4.28
C LYS A 92 -19.37 2.95 -4.76
N ASP A 93 -19.71 3.84 -3.83
CA ASP A 93 -20.13 5.20 -4.17
C ASP A 93 -19.00 6.23 -4.08
N PHE A 94 -17.80 5.80 -3.70
CA PHE A 94 -16.67 6.72 -3.61
C PHE A 94 -16.29 7.24 -4.99
N ARG A 95 -16.06 8.54 -5.08
CA ARG A 95 -15.61 9.20 -6.31
C ARG A 95 -14.52 10.21 -6.00
N ALA A 96 -13.56 10.31 -6.90
CA ALA A 96 -12.51 11.31 -6.84
C ALA A 96 -12.08 11.60 -8.28
N LYS A 97 -11.44 12.75 -8.47
CA LYS A 97 -10.93 13.13 -9.79
C LYS A 97 -9.53 12.57 -9.99
N ILE A 98 -9.20 12.22 -11.21
CA ILE A 98 -7.84 11.81 -11.57
C ILE A 98 -6.90 12.97 -11.24
N GLY A 99 -5.82 12.68 -10.52
CA GLY A 99 -4.86 13.68 -10.07
C GLY A 99 -5.19 14.31 -8.74
N GLU A 100 -6.38 14.10 -8.22
CA GLU A 100 -6.78 14.61 -6.90
C GLU A 100 -5.99 13.86 -5.82
N THR A 101 -5.46 14.60 -4.85
CA THR A 101 -4.77 13.99 -3.72
C THR A 101 -5.79 13.48 -2.72
N VAL A 102 -5.71 12.20 -2.42
CA VAL A 102 -6.64 11.52 -1.51
C VAL A 102 -5.85 10.79 -0.43
N ALA A 103 -6.37 10.83 0.79
CA ALA A 103 -5.79 10.13 1.92
C ALA A 103 -6.31 8.70 1.97
N ALA A 104 -5.45 7.78 2.41
CA ALA A 104 -5.83 6.39 2.60
C ALA A 104 -5.09 5.82 3.80
N THR A 105 -5.63 4.78 4.40
CA THR A 105 -5.02 4.13 5.56
C THR A 105 -4.73 2.67 5.25
N ILE A 106 -3.48 2.28 5.49
CA ILE A 106 -3.05 0.89 5.38
C ILE A 106 -2.69 0.44 6.79
N PRO A 107 -3.51 -0.39 7.45
CA PRO A 107 -3.22 -0.80 8.82
C PRO A 107 -1.94 -1.63 8.90
N ALA A 108 -1.10 -1.32 9.88
CA ALA A 108 0.17 -2.02 10.05
C ALA A 108 -0.03 -3.53 10.19
N ALA A 109 -1.10 -3.93 10.88
CA ALA A 109 -1.38 -5.35 11.15
C ALA A 109 -1.62 -6.16 9.86
N THR A 110 -1.97 -5.51 8.76
CA THR A 110 -2.25 -6.18 7.49
C THR A 110 -1.06 -6.15 6.54
N CYS A 111 0.04 -5.53 6.95
CA CYS A 111 1.22 -5.38 6.11
C CYS A 111 2.14 -6.59 6.19
N HIS A 112 2.83 -6.85 5.09
CA HIS A 112 3.82 -7.92 4.99
C HIS A 112 5.14 -7.29 4.52
N LEU A 113 6.25 -7.75 5.07
CA LEU A 113 7.56 -7.22 4.71
C LEU A 113 8.35 -8.24 3.93
N PHE A 114 9.04 -7.77 2.90
CA PHE A 114 9.86 -8.61 2.04
C PHE A 114 11.24 -7.97 1.89
N ASP A 115 12.24 -8.81 1.69
CA ASP A 115 13.59 -8.33 1.41
C ASP A 115 13.57 -7.56 0.10
N ALA A 116 14.13 -6.34 0.10
CA ALA A 116 14.08 -5.46 -1.07
C ALA A 116 14.83 -6.02 -2.27
N THR A 117 15.82 -6.87 -2.04
CA THR A 117 16.64 -7.43 -3.10
C THR A 117 16.14 -8.81 -3.55
N SER A 118 15.92 -9.72 -2.60
CA SER A 118 15.54 -11.10 -2.93
C SER A 118 14.05 -11.31 -3.08
N GLY A 119 13.23 -10.47 -2.45
CA GLY A 119 11.79 -10.64 -2.43
C GLY A 119 11.32 -11.69 -1.44
N GLU A 120 12.24 -12.21 -0.61
CA GLU A 120 11.87 -13.21 0.38
C GLU A 120 11.11 -12.54 1.53
N ARG A 121 10.13 -13.27 2.09
CA ARG A 121 9.36 -12.79 3.22
C ARG A 121 10.24 -12.65 4.46
N LEU A 122 10.10 -11.52 5.13
CA LEU A 122 10.85 -11.23 6.35
C LEU A 122 10.02 -11.44 7.61
#